data_9c6e5a7c385c1be748b63f38f2ec9164
#
_entry.id   9c6e5a7c385c1be748b63f38f2ec9164
#
_cell.length_a   1.000
_cell.length_b   1.000
_cell.length_c   1.000
_cell.angle_alpha   90.00
_cell.angle_beta   90.00
_cell.angle_gamma   90.00
#
_symmetry.space_group_name_H-M   'P 1'
#
loop_
_entity.id
_entity.type
_entity.pdbx_description
1 polymer ?
#
loop_
_entity_poly.entity_id
_entity_poly.type
_entity_poly.pdbx_seq_one_letter_code
_entity_poly.pdbx_strand_id
1 'polypeptide(L)'
;MQVMHPVCCGIDVHQKSIVCCILDGPLTSNEPKKYQTTFGTTTKELKAALDWILEHQVTHVFFESTGQYWIPLFNIFSDSDLELVLANPQHIKNVPGRKTDVKDAEWIAQLGRCGLINQSYIPSQEVLQLRYLTRYRLSVKQRLTQIKNHIHVILQRANIKITSYLTDIFC
;
A
#
# COMPACT_ATOMS: atom_id res chain seq x y z
N MET A 1 -8.93 25.51 0.90
CA MET A 1 -7.93 24.76 0.09
C MET A 1 -8.33 24.88 -1.36
N GLN A 2 -7.37 25.04 -2.25
CA GLN A 2 -7.66 25.07 -3.69
C GLN A 2 -7.97 23.65 -4.17
N VAL A 3 -9.10 23.46 -4.83
CA VAL A 3 -9.50 22.16 -5.40
C VAL A 3 -8.83 21.97 -6.76
N MET A 4 -8.20 20.83 -7.00
CA MET A 4 -7.52 20.51 -8.26
C MET A 4 -8.27 19.48 -9.10
N HIS A 5 -8.99 18.54 -8.46
CA HIS A 5 -9.71 17.48 -9.15
C HIS A 5 -11.21 17.57 -8.85
N PRO A 6 -12.09 17.79 -9.88
CA PRO A 6 -13.53 17.93 -9.67
C PRO A 6 -14.17 16.61 -9.22
N VAL A 7 -13.75 15.49 -9.83
CA VAL A 7 -14.21 14.13 -9.49
C VAL A 7 -13.01 13.24 -9.20
N CYS A 8 -12.91 12.72 -7.99
CA CYS A 8 -11.81 11.84 -7.60
C CYS A 8 -12.28 10.78 -6.59
N CYS A 9 -11.52 9.72 -6.47
CA CYS A 9 -11.78 8.63 -5.54
C CYS A 9 -10.61 8.44 -4.57
N GLY A 10 -10.89 8.34 -3.28
CA GLY A 10 -9.95 7.86 -2.28
C GLY A 10 -10.29 6.43 -1.88
N ILE A 11 -9.29 5.58 -1.79
CA ILE A 11 -9.46 4.18 -1.42
C ILE A 11 -8.62 3.86 -0.20
N ASP A 12 -9.28 3.37 0.84
CA ASP A 12 -8.63 2.75 1.99
C ASP A 12 -8.58 1.24 1.80
N VAL A 13 -7.35 0.69 1.78
CA VAL A 13 -7.09 -0.69 1.37
C VAL A 13 -6.75 -1.55 2.57
N HIS A 14 -7.58 -2.57 2.81
CA HIS A 14 -7.36 -3.61 3.82
C HIS A 14 -7.17 -5.00 3.20
N GLN A 15 -6.80 -5.97 4.02
CA GLN A 15 -6.60 -7.35 3.58
C GLN A 15 -7.86 -7.99 2.97
N LYS A 16 -9.04 -7.73 3.55
CA LYS A 16 -10.30 -8.40 3.17
C LYS A 16 -11.26 -7.51 2.43
N SER A 17 -11.06 -6.20 2.47
CA SER A 17 -11.97 -5.22 1.87
C SER A 17 -11.24 -3.96 1.47
N ILE A 18 -11.83 -3.23 0.55
CA ILE A 18 -11.46 -1.86 0.20
C ILE A 18 -12.67 -0.96 0.44
N VAL A 19 -12.42 0.22 0.98
CA VAL A 19 -13.45 1.26 1.14
C VAL A 19 -13.16 2.34 0.12
N CYS A 20 -14.09 2.56 -0.80
CA CYS A 20 -14.00 3.59 -1.83
C CYS A 20 -14.86 4.79 -1.45
N CYS A 21 -14.31 5.99 -1.56
CA CYS A 21 -15.02 7.24 -1.35
C CYS A 21 -14.79 8.16 -2.54
N ILE A 22 -15.85 8.44 -3.30
CA ILE A 22 -15.85 9.38 -4.42
C ILE A 22 -16.32 10.75 -3.92
N LEU A 23 -15.57 11.78 -4.28
CA LEU A 23 -15.93 13.17 -4.11
C LEU A 23 -16.17 13.80 -5.47
N ASP A 24 -17.41 14.25 -5.71
CA ASP A 24 -17.86 14.85 -6.96
C ASP A 24 -18.38 16.26 -6.71
N GLY A 25 -17.78 17.24 -7.35
CA GLY A 25 -18.21 18.63 -7.23
C GLY A 25 -17.28 19.60 -7.95
N PRO A 26 -17.78 20.79 -8.29
CA PRO A 26 -17.01 21.77 -9.04
C PRO A 26 -15.76 22.23 -8.27
N LEU A 27 -14.77 22.74 -8.99
CA LEU A 27 -13.51 23.25 -8.42
C LEU A 27 -13.71 24.42 -7.46
N THR A 28 -14.85 25.09 -7.54
CA THR A 28 -15.22 26.26 -6.71
C THR A 28 -15.90 25.88 -5.40
N SER A 29 -16.34 24.62 -5.25
CA SER A 29 -17.09 24.17 -4.08
C SER A 29 -16.20 23.36 -3.12
N ASN A 30 -16.28 23.72 -1.84
CA ASN A 30 -15.66 22.96 -0.75
C ASN A 30 -16.56 21.82 -0.22
N GLU A 31 -17.81 21.72 -0.72
CA GLU A 31 -18.80 20.72 -0.32
C GLU A 31 -19.17 19.82 -1.53
N PRO A 32 -18.31 18.86 -1.90
CA PRO A 32 -18.61 17.91 -2.96
C PRO A 32 -19.70 16.92 -2.53
N LYS A 33 -20.44 16.39 -3.49
CA LYS A 33 -21.25 15.19 -3.28
C LYS A 33 -20.35 14.03 -2.93
N LYS A 34 -20.76 13.22 -1.96
CA LYS A 34 -20.01 12.09 -1.48
C LYS A 34 -20.74 10.79 -1.78
N TYR A 35 -20.04 9.87 -2.43
CA TYR A 35 -20.48 8.49 -2.63
C TYR A 35 -19.47 7.57 -1.96
N GLN A 36 -19.93 6.65 -1.12
CA GLN A 36 -19.06 5.72 -0.41
C GLN A 36 -19.62 4.31 -0.46
N THR A 37 -18.74 3.35 -0.76
CA THR A 37 -19.10 1.92 -0.78
C THR A 37 -17.90 1.07 -0.39
N THR A 38 -18.15 -0.19 -0.08
CA THR A 38 -17.13 -1.16 0.32
C THR A 38 -17.21 -2.38 -0.60
N PHE A 39 -16.05 -2.81 -1.10
CA PHE A 39 -15.90 -4.02 -1.90
C PHE A 39 -14.94 -4.99 -1.21
N GLY A 40 -15.00 -6.27 -1.55
CA GLY A 40 -13.99 -7.24 -1.17
C GLY A 40 -12.72 -7.11 -2.01
N THR A 41 -11.73 -7.96 -1.71
CA THR A 41 -10.42 -7.94 -2.39
C THR A 41 -10.24 -9.07 -3.40
N THR A 42 -11.31 -9.80 -3.73
CA THR A 42 -11.28 -10.78 -4.83
C THR A 42 -11.20 -10.07 -6.17
N THR A 43 -10.63 -10.72 -7.18
CA THR A 43 -10.52 -10.15 -8.53
C THR A 43 -11.88 -9.70 -9.08
N LYS A 44 -12.96 -10.46 -8.79
CA LYS A 44 -14.31 -10.11 -9.22
C LYS A 44 -14.79 -8.80 -8.57
N GLU A 45 -14.57 -8.67 -7.28
CA GLU A 45 -15.03 -7.49 -6.51
C GLU A 45 -14.17 -6.26 -6.80
N LEU A 46 -12.86 -6.43 -7.04
CA LEU A 46 -11.99 -5.33 -7.47
C LEU A 46 -12.39 -4.82 -8.86
N LYS A 47 -12.80 -5.71 -9.79
CA LYS A 47 -13.36 -5.31 -11.08
C LYS A 47 -14.69 -4.58 -10.91
N ALA A 48 -15.58 -5.06 -10.05
CA ALA A 48 -16.83 -4.36 -9.74
C ALA A 48 -16.57 -2.97 -9.11
N ALA A 49 -15.52 -2.83 -8.29
CA ALA A 49 -15.10 -1.53 -7.77
C ALA A 49 -14.61 -0.61 -8.88
N LEU A 50 -13.83 -1.13 -9.84
CA LEU A 50 -13.37 -0.38 -11.00
C LEU A 50 -14.55 0.12 -11.84
N ASP A 51 -15.50 -0.78 -12.18
CA ASP A 51 -16.69 -0.43 -12.96
C ASP A 51 -17.49 0.67 -12.25
N TRP A 52 -17.70 0.55 -10.94
CA TRP A 52 -18.40 1.58 -10.14
C TRP A 52 -17.67 2.92 -10.14
N ILE A 53 -16.35 2.93 -10.09
CA ILE A 53 -15.54 4.15 -10.16
C ILE A 53 -15.66 4.82 -11.55
N LEU A 54 -15.63 4.03 -12.62
CA LEU A 54 -15.75 4.51 -14.01
C LEU A 54 -17.16 5.06 -14.30
N GLU A 55 -18.22 4.45 -13.77
CA GLU A 55 -19.60 4.94 -13.87
C GLU A 55 -19.76 6.35 -13.29
N HIS A 56 -18.96 6.70 -12.27
CA HIS A 56 -18.96 8.04 -11.67
C HIS A 56 -18.02 9.02 -12.37
N GLN A 57 -17.45 8.67 -13.53
CA GLN A 57 -16.54 9.52 -14.30
C GLN A 57 -15.33 10.02 -13.50
N VAL A 58 -14.83 9.22 -12.57
CA VAL A 58 -13.62 9.50 -11.82
C VAL A 58 -12.42 9.51 -12.76
N THR A 59 -11.55 10.49 -12.59
CA THR A 59 -10.30 10.60 -13.37
C THR A 59 -9.07 10.20 -12.55
N HIS A 60 -9.07 10.45 -11.26
CA HIS A 60 -7.94 10.22 -10.36
C HIS A 60 -8.36 9.33 -9.18
N VAL A 61 -7.56 8.31 -8.93
CA VAL A 61 -7.77 7.37 -7.81
C VAL A 61 -6.57 7.45 -6.88
N PHE A 62 -6.82 7.78 -5.63
CA PHE A 62 -5.82 7.92 -4.57
C PHE A 62 -5.94 6.76 -3.59
N PHE A 63 -4.83 6.09 -3.28
CA PHE A 63 -4.81 5.01 -2.29
C PHE A 63 -3.47 4.96 -1.57
N GLU A 64 -3.46 4.40 -0.36
CA GLU A 64 -2.21 4.35 0.41
C GLU A 64 -1.46 3.03 0.24
N SER A 65 -0.12 3.08 0.39
CA SER A 65 0.78 1.93 0.23
C SER A 65 0.89 1.07 1.49
N THR A 66 -0.25 0.70 2.12
CA THR A 66 -0.23 -0.15 3.30
C THR A 66 0.14 -1.60 2.94
N GLY A 67 1.30 -2.03 3.37
CA GLY A 67 1.80 -3.38 3.13
C GLY A 67 1.90 -3.75 1.65
N GLN A 68 1.29 -4.88 1.26
CA GLN A 68 1.22 -5.37 -0.12
C GLN A 68 -0.22 -5.41 -0.65
N TYR A 69 -1.20 -4.99 0.14
CA TYR A 69 -2.62 -5.13 -0.18
C TYR A 69 -3.07 -4.25 -1.35
N TRP A 70 -2.36 -3.16 -1.63
CA TRP A 70 -2.63 -2.26 -2.75
C TRP A 70 -2.22 -2.85 -4.12
N ILE A 71 -1.30 -3.84 -4.16
CA ILE A 71 -0.76 -4.38 -5.42
C ILE A 71 -1.84 -5.03 -6.31
N PRO A 72 -2.73 -5.91 -5.80
CA PRO A 72 -3.78 -6.49 -6.63
C PRO A 72 -4.75 -5.44 -7.19
N LEU A 73 -5.09 -4.42 -6.39
CA LEU A 73 -5.90 -3.29 -6.83
C LEU A 73 -5.20 -2.53 -7.95
N PHE A 74 -3.93 -2.16 -7.75
CA PHE A 74 -3.14 -1.45 -8.73
C PHE A 74 -3.06 -2.21 -10.06
N ASN A 75 -2.77 -3.53 -10.02
CA ASN A 75 -2.66 -4.36 -11.21
C ASN A 75 -3.98 -4.43 -12.01
N ILE A 76 -5.13 -4.40 -11.35
CA ILE A 76 -6.43 -4.43 -12.05
C ILE A 76 -6.79 -3.05 -12.59
N PHE A 77 -6.49 -2.00 -11.83
CA PHE A 77 -6.87 -0.62 -12.21
C PHE A 77 -5.91 -0.02 -13.25
N SER A 78 -4.66 -0.48 -13.32
CA SER A 78 -3.66 0.00 -14.28
C SER A 78 -4.00 -0.28 -15.75
N ASP A 79 -4.94 -1.20 -16.01
CA ASP A 79 -5.43 -1.49 -17.37
C ASP A 79 -6.51 -0.46 -17.84
N SER A 80 -6.88 0.50 -17.00
CA SER A 80 -7.86 1.56 -17.30
C SER A 80 -7.18 2.91 -17.53
N ASP A 81 -7.94 3.88 -18.04
CA ASP A 81 -7.47 5.26 -18.26
C ASP A 81 -7.44 6.11 -16.98
N LEU A 82 -7.54 5.49 -15.80
CA LEU A 82 -7.52 6.19 -14.52
C LEU A 82 -6.09 6.60 -14.16
N GLU A 83 -5.94 7.82 -13.66
CA GLU A 83 -4.68 8.23 -13.03
C GLU A 83 -4.60 7.69 -11.61
N LEU A 84 -3.68 6.73 -11.40
CA LEU A 84 -3.49 6.03 -10.13
C LEU A 84 -2.39 6.69 -9.31
N VAL A 85 -2.74 7.21 -8.15
CA VAL A 85 -1.82 7.91 -7.25
C VAL A 85 -1.64 7.12 -5.96
N LEU A 86 -0.50 6.46 -5.83
CA LEU A 86 -0.11 5.76 -4.61
C LEU A 86 0.51 6.75 -3.62
N ALA A 87 -0.07 6.85 -2.45
CA ALA A 87 0.37 7.77 -1.40
C ALA A 87 1.17 7.07 -0.29
N ASN A 88 2.10 7.81 0.31
CA ASN A 88 2.81 7.33 1.49
C ASN A 88 1.91 7.48 2.73
N PRO A 89 1.64 6.41 3.51
CA PRO A 89 0.82 6.46 4.72
C PRO A 89 1.29 7.49 5.76
N GLN A 90 2.62 7.64 5.92
CA GLN A 90 3.18 8.61 6.86
C GLN A 90 2.88 10.04 6.42
N HIS A 91 2.91 10.32 5.12
CA HIS A 91 2.57 11.63 4.60
C HIS A 91 1.09 11.97 4.87
N ILE A 92 0.17 11.04 4.58
CA ILE A 92 -1.27 11.22 4.83
C ILE A 92 -1.55 11.50 6.33
N LYS A 93 -0.89 10.77 7.23
CA LYS A 93 -1.06 10.93 8.69
C LYS A 93 -0.52 12.26 9.22
N ASN A 94 0.50 12.81 8.58
CA ASN A 94 1.16 14.04 9.02
C ASN A 94 0.50 15.32 8.48
N VAL A 95 -0.46 15.22 7.57
CA VAL A 95 -1.19 16.42 7.10
C VAL A 95 -2.10 16.94 8.20
N PRO A 96 -1.91 18.19 8.66
CA PRO A 96 -2.74 18.77 9.71
C PRO A 96 -4.18 18.99 9.21
N GLY A 97 -5.14 18.93 10.13
CA GLY A 97 -6.54 19.23 9.83
C GLY A 97 -7.46 18.03 9.69
N ARG A 98 -6.96 16.79 9.91
CA ARG A 98 -7.83 15.62 9.98
C ARG A 98 -8.81 15.77 11.16
N LYS A 99 -10.11 15.75 10.86
CA LYS A 99 -11.15 15.61 11.88
C LYS A 99 -11.21 14.14 12.29
N THR A 100 -11.35 13.86 13.57
CA THR A 100 -11.38 12.51 14.15
C THR A 100 -12.51 11.63 13.59
N ASP A 101 -13.57 12.25 13.08
CA ASP A 101 -14.78 11.57 12.59
C ASP A 101 -14.76 11.28 11.07
N VAL A 102 -13.70 11.71 10.37
CA VAL A 102 -13.57 11.48 8.92
C VAL A 102 -12.98 10.09 8.69
N LYS A 103 -13.69 9.27 7.90
CA LYS A 103 -13.22 7.93 7.49
C LYS A 103 -11.98 8.04 6.63
N ASP A 104 -11.09 7.04 6.72
CA ASP A 104 -9.78 7.07 6.06
C ASP A 104 -9.87 7.24 4.53
N ALA A 105 -10.79 6.55 3.86
CA ALA A 105 -11.03 6.70 2.42
C ALA A 105 -11.49 8.13 2.04
N GLU A 106 -12.36 8.74 2.84
CA GLU A 106 -12.82 10.12 2.63
C GLU A 106 -11.67 11.11 2.81
N TRP A 107 -10.83 10.91 3.82
CA TRP A 107 -9.66 11.74 4.05
C TRP A 107 -8.67 11.69 2.89
N ILE A 108 -8.39 10.47 2.40
CA ILE A 108 -7.54 10.26 1.20
C ILE A 108 -8.14 11.01 0.00
N ALA A 109 -9.46 10.88 -0.23
CA ALA A 109 -10.14 11.59 -1.31
C ALA A 109 -10.04 13.10 -1.18
N GLN A 110 -10.23 13.65 0.03
CA GLN A 110 -10.12 15.10 0.31
C GLN A 110 -8.71 15.62 0.04
N LEU A 111 -7.68 14.91 0.52
CA LEU A 111 -6.30 15.27 0.26
C LEU A 111 -5.94 15.21 -1.22
N GLY A 112 -6.37 14.14 -1.91
CA GLY A 112 -6.18 13.97 -3.34
C GLY A 112 -6.88 15.08 -4.13
N ARG A 113 -8.13 15.37 -3.81
CA ARG A 113 -8.90 16.44 -4.44
C ARG A 113 -8.20 17.80 -4.38
N CYS A 114 -7.51 18.09 -3.28
CA CYS A 114 -6.77 19.33 -3.07
C CYS A 114 -5.30 19.28 -3.55
N GLY A 115 -4.85 18.19 -4.20
CA GLY A 115 -3.47 18.05 -4.67
C GLY A 115 -2.44 17.98 -3.54
N LEU A 116 -2.85 17.58 -2.33
CA LEU A 116 -1.97 17.51 -1.15
C LEU A 116 -1.30 16.14 -0.99
N ILE A 117 -1.54 15.20 -1.91
CA ILE A 117 -0.91 13.88 -1.90
C ILE A 117 0.34 13.91 -2.78
N ASN A 118 1.49 13.66 -2.17
CA ASN A 118 2.71 13.40 -2.91
C ASN A 118 2.72 11.95 -3.39
N GLN A 119 2.80 11.79 -4.70
CA GLN A 119 2.84 10.47 -5.32
C GLN A 119 4.09 9.71 -4.94
N SER A 120 3.92 8.47 -4.47
CA SER A 120 5.01 7.52 -4.30
C SER A 120 5.39 6.91 -5.65
N TYR A 121 6.69 6.74 -5.87
CA TYR A 121 7.18 6.07 -7.07
C TYR A 121 6.76 4.60 -7.09
N ILE A 122 6.06 4.19 -8.15
CA ILE A 122 5.71 2.79 -8.41
C ILE A 122 6.72 2.26 -9.44
N PRO A 123 7.58 1.32 -9.05
CA PRO A 123 8.56 0.72 -9.97
C PRO A 123 7.87 -0.11 -11.06
N SER A 124 8.56 -0.33 -12.18
CA SER A 124 8.12 -1.30 -13.18
C SER A 124 7.99 -2.71 -12.59
N GLN A 125 7.19 -3.56 -13.21
CA GLN A 125 6.98 -4.95 -12.81
C GLN A 125 8.30 -5.72 -12.63
N GLU A 126 9.25 -5.55 -13.54
CA GLU A 126 10.56 -6.17 -13.48
C GLU A 126 11.36 -5.74 -12.24
N VAL A 127 11.34 -4.44 -11.94
CA VAL A 127 12.01 -3.89 -10.75
C VAL A 127 11.33 -4.35 -9.47
N LEU A 128 10.00 -4.48 -9.47
CA LEU A 128 9.26 -5.05 -8.33
C LEU A 128 9.64 -6.51 -8.08
N GLN A 129 9.72 -7.33 -9.12
CA GLN A 129 10.16 -8.73 -9.03
C GLN A 129 11.60 -8.82 -8.52
N LEU A 130 12.53 -8.02 -9.07
CA LEU A 130 13.92 -8.01 -8.61
C LEU A 130 14.02 -7.59 -7.13
N ARG A 131 13.26 -6.58 -6.72
CA ARG A 131 13.18 -6.14 -5.32
C ARG A 131 12.65 -7.24 -4.41
N TYR A 132 11.63 -7.98 -4.84
CA TYR A 132 11.10 -9.12 -4.10
C TYR A 132 12.16 -10.21 -3.93
N LEU A 133 12.82 -10.63 -5.01
CA LEU A 133 13.85 -11.68 -4.99
C LEU A 133 15.06 -11.30 -4.11
N THR A 134 15.52 -10.06 -4.21
CA THR A 134 16.65 -9.58 -3.40
C THR A 134 16.32 -9.53 -1.90
N ARG A 135 15.11 -9.08 -1.55
CA ARG A 135 14.63 -9.09 -0.15
C ARG A 135 14.43 -10.51 0.37
N TYR A 136 13.89 -11.41 -0.45
CA TYR A 136 13.73 -12.81 -0.10
C TYR A 136 15.08 -13.48 0.15
N ARG A 137 16.07 -13.27 -0.74
CA ARG A 137 17.44 -13.74 -0.55
C ARG A 137 18.04 -13.24 0.77
N LEU A 138 17.84 -11.97 1.11
CA LEU A 138 18.32 -11.40 2.38
C LEU A 138 17.65 -12.10 3.58
N SER A 139 16.34 -12.28 3.53
CA SER A 139 15.58 -12.99 4.57
C SER A 139 16.07 -14.42 4.79
N VAL A 140 16.34 -15.17 3.71
CA VAL A 140 16.88 -16.54 3.78
C VAL A 140 18.27 -16.55 4.42
N LYS A 141 19.16 -15.62 4.04
CA LYS A 141 20.48 -15.48 4.66
C LYS A 141 20.38 -15.17 6.17
N GLN A 142 19.49 -14.29 6.57
CA GLN A 142 19.27 -13.96 7.99
C GLN A 142 18.77 -15.19 8.78
N ARG A 143 17.82 -15.96 8.22
CA ARG A 143 17.34 -17.20 8.83
C ARG A 143 18.47 -18.25 8.98
N LEU A 144 19.30 -18.40 7.95
CA LEU A 144 20.46 -19.30 8.01
C LEU A 144 21.40 -18.89 9.15
N THR A 145 21.70 -17.60 9.28
CA THR A 145 22.53 -17.08 10.39
C THR A 145 21.90 -17.36 11.76
N GLN A 146 20.58 -17.17 11.89
CA GLN A 146 19.85 -17.48 13.12
C GLN A 146 19.96 -18.96 13.51
N ILE A 147 19.81 -19.86 12.52
CA ILE A 147 19.96 -21.32 12.73
C ILE A 147 21.38 -21.66 13.17
N LYS A 148 22.39 -21.13 12.48
CA LYS A 148 23.81 -21.31 12.87
C LYS A 148 24.06 -20.84 14.32
N ASN A 149 23.59 -19.66 14.66
CA ASN A 149 23.71 -19.14 16.03
C ASN A 149 22.99 -20.03 17.07
N HIS A 150 21.83 -20.57 16.71
CA HIS A 150 21.09 -21.47 17.60
C HIS A 150 21.86 -22.77 17.87
N ILE A 151 22.49 -23.34 16.84
CA ILE A 151 23.37 -24.53 16.98
C ILE A 151 24.55 -24.20 17.89
N HIS A 152 25.19 -23.05 17.73
CA HIS A 152 26.26 -22.62 18.66
C HIS A 152 25.77 -22.52 20.09
N VAL A 153 24.57 -21.99 20.34
CA VAL A 153 24.00 -21.92 21.69
C VAL A 153 23.79 -23.34 22.30
N ILE A 154 23.29 -24.28 21.52
CA ILE A 154 23.12 -25.68 21.95
C ILE A 154 24.45 -26.31 22.35
N LEU A 155 25.46 -26.17 21.46
CA LEU A 155 26.80 -26.68 21.73
C LEU A 155 27.43 -26.09 23.00
N GLN A 156 27.28 -24.77 23.19
CA GLN A 156 27.74 -24.08 24.39
C GLN A 156 27.04 -24.59 25.67
N ARG A 157 25.74 -24.83 25.63
CA ARG A 157 24.99 -25.41 26.75
C ARG A 157 25.47 -26.81 27.09
N ALA A 158 25.89 -27.60 26.11
CA ALA A 158 26.47 -28.93 26.30
C ALA A 158 27.96 -28.88 26.69
N ASN A 159 28.56 -27.70 26.88
CA ASN A 159 29.99 -27.49 27.08
C ASN A 159 30.87 -28.09 25.96
N ILE A 160 30.34 -28.14 24.75
CA ILE A 160 31.05 -28.58 23.53
C ILE A 160 31.64 -27.37 22.83
N LYS A 161 32.96 -27.19 22.91
CA LYS A 161 33.69 -26.02 22.39
C LYS A 161 34.36 -26.32 21.03
N ILE A 162 33.59 -26.74 20.04
CA ILE A 162 34.11 -27.10 18.70
C ILE A 162 34.85 -25.92 18.05
N THR A 163 34.39 -24.68 18.27
CA THR A 163 35.00 -23.46 17.73
C THR A 163 36.45 -23.22 18.21
N SER A 164 36.91 -23.94 19.27
CA SER A 164 38.30 -23.91 19.68
C SER A 164 39.21 -24.74 18.77
N TYR A 165 38.63 -25.63 17.96
CA TYR A 165 39.37 -26.55 17.08
C TYR A 165 39.10 -26.27 15.60
N LEU A 166 37.93 -25.77 15.28
CA LEU A 166 37.51 -25.49 13.90
C LEU A 166 37.12 -24.03 13.75
N THR A 167 37.59 -23.38 12.68
CA THR A 167 37.28 -21.97 12.36
C THR A 167 35.82 -21.81 11.92
N ASP A 168 35.28 -22.78 11.20
CA ASP A 168 33.85 -22.86 10.83
C ASP A 168 33.35 -24.29 11.01
N ILE A 169 32.25 -24.45 11.72
CA ILE A 169 31.61 -25.74 11.97
C ILE A 169 30.53 -26.09 10.94
N PHE A 170 30.31 -25.22 9.96
CA PHE A 170 29.26 -25.35 8.95
C PHE A 170 29.84 -25.45 7.52
N CYS A 171 31.12 -25.80 7.37
CA CYS A 171 31.77 -26.08 6.10
C CYS A 171 31.26 -27.38 5.49
#